data_57e9bae5d6179624c31dc5cd009f6736
#
_entry.id   57e9bae5d6179624c31dc5cd009f6736
#
_cell.length_a   1.000
_cell.length_b   1.000
_cell.length_c   1.000
_cell.angle_alpha   90.00
_cell.angle_beta   90.00
_cell.angle_gamma   90.00
#
_symmetry.space_group_name_H-M   'P 1'
#
loop_
_entity.id
_entity.type
_entity.pdbx_description
1 polymer ?
#
loop_
_entity_poly.entity_id
_entity_poly.type
_entity_poly.pdbx_seq_one_letter_code
_entity_poly.pdbx_strand_id
1 'polypeptide(L)'
;MEEITIKLRRFKDGRPPVAMEFMPDCGENLKDVQAVYFFKFYNNNELEFNKVGTSAKDVVGRLRDEIGEYAKKYSITRVEIHRIRSCGDYPAEGAESALRAELIKRYPKAFRKNDRFFNVNIDPTVFDEIVNAFLG
;
A
#
# COMPACT_ATOMS: atom_id res chain seq x y z
N MET A 1 6.10 19.95 -12.34
CA MET A 1 5.05 18.90 -12.18
C MET A 1 5.74 17.58 -11.97
N GLU A 2 5.42 16.91 -10.87
CA GLU A 2 6.01 15.61 -10.59
C GLU A 2 5.39 14.55 -11.49
N GLU A 3 6.23 13.68 -12.03
CA GLU A 3 5.78 12.60 -12.89
C GLU A 3 5.55 11.32 -12.10
N ILE A 4 4.53 10.57 -12.49
CA ILE A 4 4.28 9.24 -11.95
C ILE A 4 5.19 8.26 -12.66
N THR A 5 6.02 7.55 -11.91
CA THR A 5 6.84 6.46 -12.45
C THR A 5 6.01 5.20 -12.51
N ILE A 6 6.02 4.53 -13.66
CA ILE A 6 5.26 3.29 -13.86
C ILE A 6 6.21 2.15 -14.14
N LYS A 7 6.07 1.06 -13.39
CA LYS A 7 6.77 -0.21 -13.64
C LYS A 7 5.74 -1.31 -13.83
N LEU A 8 6.12 -2.39 -14.51
CA LEU A 8 5.21 -3.49 -14.77
C LEU A 8 5.60 -4.72 -13.96
N ARG A 9 4.60 -5.34 -13.31
CA ARG A 9 4.72 -6.69 -12.77
C ARG A 9 4.26 -7.65 -13.85
N ARG A 10 5.22 -8.37 -14.45
CA ARG A 10 4.92 -9.34 -15.51
C ARG A 10 4.77 -10.74 -14.93
N PHE A 11 3.96 -11.55 -15.57
CA PHE A 11 3.69 -12.93 -15.17
C PHE A 11 4.18 -13.89 -16.24
N LYS A 12 4.71 -15.04 -15.83
CA LYS A 12 5.24 -16.06 -16.73
C LYS A 12 4.14 -16.87 -17.41
N ASP A 13 2.93 -16.88 -16.86
CA ASP A 13 1.79 -17.66 -17.37
C ASP A 13 0.99 -16.94 -18.46
N GLY A 14 1.49 -15.84 -18.98
CA GLY A 14 0.86 -15.12 -20.08
C GLY A 14 -0.26 -14.16 -19.68
N ARG A 15 -0.56 -14.03 -18.37
CA ARG A 15 -1.53 -13.03 -17.92
C ARG A 15 -1.04 -11.62 -18.27
N PRO A 16 -1.96 -10.68 -18.50
CA PRO A 16 -1.59 -9.29 -18.71
C PRO A 16 -0.78 -8.75 -17.52
N PRO A 17 0.24 -7.93 -17.77
CA PRO A 17 1.00 -7.35 -16.67
C PRO A 17 0.15 -6.38 -15.86
N VAL A 18 0.51 -6.20 -14.58
CA VAL A 18 -0.12 -5.21 -13.69
C VAL A 18 0.80 -3.99 -13.60
N ALA A 19 0.24 -2.81 -13.80
CA ALA A 19 1.00 -1.57 -13.70
C ALA A 19 1.20 -1.20 -12.23
N MET A 20 2.46 -0.94 -11.84
CA MET A 20 2.81 -0.41 -10.53
C MET A 20 3.12 1.08 -10.71
N GLU A 21 2.24 1.94 -10.19
CA GLU A 21 2.33 3.38 -10.35
C GLU A 21 2.86 4.01 -9.06
N PHE A 22 4.09 4.55 -9.12
CA PHE A 22 4.72 5.21 -7.97
C PHE A 22 4.24 6.66 -7.96
N MET A 23 3.30 6.95 -7.06
CA MET A 23 2.67 8.27 -6.98
C MET A 23 3.67 9.32 -6.48
N PRO A 24 3.46 10.61 -6.81
CA PRO A 24 4.30 11.68 -6.26
C PRO A 24 4.33 11.63 -4.73
N ASP A 25 5.47 11.91 -4.14
CA ASP A 25 5.68 11.91 -2.69
C ASP A 25 5.49 10.54 -2.01
N CYS A 26 5.51 9.46 -2.78
CA CYS A 26 5.35 8.13 -2.19
C CYS A 26 6.56 7.67 -1.36
N GLY A 27 7.71 8.28 -1.55
CA GLY A 27 8.96 7.85 -0.93
C GLY A 27 9.72 6.86 -1.80
N GLU A 28 10.91 6.48 -1.35
CA GLU A 28 11.76 5.53 -2.04
C GLU A 28 11.48 4.09 -1.59
N ASN A 29 11.82 3.13 -2.44
CA ASN A 29 11.80 1.73 -2.03
C ASN A 29 12.85 1.51 -0.94
N LEU A 30 12.41 1.06 0.21
CA LEU A 30 13.30 0.79 1.35
C LEU A 30 13.63 -0.68 1.41
N LYS A 31 14.94 -1.00 1.46
CA LYS A 31 15.45 -2.36 1.57
C LYS A 31 16.22 -2.51 2.88
N ASP A 32 16.01 -3.64 3.55
CA ASP A 32 16.64 -3.99 4.82
C ASP A 32 16.34 -2.97 5.92
N VAL A 33 15.19 -2.32 5.83
CA VAL A 33 14.69 -1.34 6.79
C VAL A 33 13.23 -1.66 7.07
N GLN A 34 12.83 -1.61 8.34
CA GLN A 34 11.42 -1.75 8.68
C GLN A 34 10.64 -0.53 8.19
N ALA A 35 9.60 -0.78 7.41
CA ALA A 35 8.81 0.29 6.78
C ALA A 35 7.31 -0.01 6.86
N VAL A 36 6.52 1.07 6.93
CA VAL A 36 5.08 1.02 6.71
C VAL A 36 4.79 1.48 5.28
N TYR A 37 3.76 0.93 4.69
CA TYR A 37 3.39 1.30 3.32
C TYR A 37 1.89 1.44 3.16
N PHE A 38 1.49 2.16 2.10
CA PHE A 38 0.10 2.38 1.73
C PHE A 38 -0.04 2.25 0.22
N PHE A 39 -0.83 1.27 -0.23
CA PHE A 39 -1.12 0.98 -1.63
C PHE A 39 -2.61 1.05 -1.88
N LYS A 40 -2.98 1.37 -3.13
CA LYS A 40 -4.35 1.25 -3.62
C LYS A 40 -4.38 0.32 -4.82
N PHE A 41 -5.25 -0.68 -4.77
CA PHE A 41 -5.40 -1.69 -5.81
C PHE A 41 -6.65 -1.40 -6.63
N TYR A 42 -6.48 -1.37 -7.96
CA TYR A 42 -7.54 -1.00 -8.90
C TYR A 42 -7.82 -2.10 -9.91
N ASN A 43 -9.10 -2.21 -10.29
CA ASN A 43 -9.54 -2.89 -11.51
C ASN A 43 -9.94 -1.78 -12.49
N ASN A 44 -9.06 -1.49 -13.46
CA ASN A 44 -9.19 -0.34 -14.36
C ASN A 44 -9.28 0.96 -13.54
N ASN A 45 -10.43 1.64 -13.57
CA ASN A 45 -10.62 2.89 -12.83
C ASN A 45 -11.35 2.71 -11.50
N GLU A 46 -11.71 1.47 -11.15
CA GLU A 46 -12.41 1.19 -9.91
C GLU A 46 -11.45 0.78 -8.81
N LEU A 47 -11.50 1.49 -7.69
CA LEU A 47 -10.72 1.15 -6.50
C LEU A 47 -11.31 -0.11 -5.86
N GLU A 48 -10.53 -1.19 -5.87
CA GLU A 48 -10.93 -2.44 -5.23
C GLU A 48 -10.71 -2.40 -3.72
N PHE A 49 -9.53 -2.00 -3.30
CA PHE A 49 -9.25 -1.85 -1.87
C PHE A 49 -7.99 -1.02 -1.64
N ASN A 50 -7.90 -0.47 -0.43
CA ASN A 50 -6.70 0.15 0.10
C ASN A 50 -5.98 -0.89 0.96
N LYS A 51 -4.65 -0.93 0.88
CA LYS A 51 -3.85 -1.83 1.68
C LYS A 51 -2.77 -1.08 2.43
N VAL A 52 -2.70 -1.31 3.73
CA VAL A 52 -1.62 -0.83 4.59
C VAL A 52 -0.87 -2.03 5.14
N GLY A 53 0.40 -1.88 5.41
CA GLY A 53 1.17 -2.99 5.94
C GLY A 53 2.59 -2.60 6.27
N THR A 54 3.39 -3.60 6.58
CA THR A 54 4.80 -3.43 6.91
C THR A 54 5.67 -4.40 6.13
N SER A 55 6.91 -4.00 5.93
CA SER A 55 7.96 -4.84 5.34
C SER A 55 9.25 -4.57 6.07
N ALA A 56 10.00 -5.63 6.36
CA ALA A 56 11.32 -5.52 7.00
C ALA A 56 12.47 -5.66 6.00
N LYS A 57 12.19 -5.96 4.74
CA LYS A 57 13.24 -6.24 3.74
C LYS A 57 13.12 -5.38 2.49
N ASP A 58 12.04 -5.52 1.75
CA ASP A 58 11.89 -4.88 0.43
C ASP A 58 10.41 -4.60 0.18
N VAL A 59 10.02 -3.33 0.26
CA VAL A 59 8.61 -2.94 0.10
C VAL A 59 8.10 -3.26 -1.30
N VAL A 60 8.86 -2.94 -2.34
CA VAL A 60 8.45 -3.22 -3.72
C VAL A 60 8.42 -4.72 -4.00
N GLY A 61 9.36 -5.49 -3.44
CA GLY A 61 9.33 -6.94 -3.51
C GLY A 61 8.08 -7.51 -2.86
N ARG A 62 7.71 -7.00 -1.69
CA ARG A 62 6.46 -7.38 -1.01
C ARG A 62 5.23 -7.06 -1.87
N LEU A 63 5.21 -5.88 -2.49
CA LEU A 63 4.13 -5.49 -3.38
C LEU A 63 4.01 -6.44 -4.58
N ARG A 64 5.13 -6.83 -5.19
CA ARG A 64 5.12 -7.77 -6.32
C ARG A 64 4.50 -9.12 -5.93
N ASP A 65 4.79 -9.59 -4.71
CA ASP A 65 4.18 -10.82 -4.19
C ASP A 65 2.68 -10.65 -3.97
N GLU A 66 2.27 -9.52 -3.40
CA GLU A 66 0.85 -9.21 -3.20
C GLU A 66 0.07 -9.09 -4.51
N ILE A 67 0.67 -8.48 -5.52
CA ILE A 67 0.06 -8.43 -6.86
C ILE A 67 -0.15 -9.84 -7.39
N GLY A 68 0.83 -10.73 -7.24
CA GLY A 68 0.70 -12.13 -7.64
C GLY A 68 -0.46 -12.84 -6.94
N GLU A 69 -0.66 -12.52 -5.67
CA GLU A 69 -1.74 -13.10 -4.87
C GLU A 69 -3.12 -12.53 -5.25
N TYR A 70 -3.21 -11.20 -5.42
CA TYR A 70 -4.51 -10.54 -5.61
C TYR A 70 -4.95 -10.38 -7.06
N ALA A 71 -4.04 -10.46 -8.02
CA ALA A 71 -4.38 -10.21 -9.43
C ALA A 71 -5.48 -11.14 -9.95
N LYS A 72 -5.48 -12.41 -9.53
CA LYS A 72 -6.53 -13.35 -9.93
C LYS A 72 -7.82 -13.14 -9.16
N LYS A 73 -7.70 -12.93 -7.85
CA LYS A 73 -8.86 -12.88 -6.95
C LYS A 73 -9.72 -11.64 -7.17
N TYR A 74 -9.09 -10.51 -7.49
CA TYR A 74 -9.78 -9.23 -7.60
C TYR A 74 -9.66 -8.59 -8.98
N SER A 75 -9.14 -9.29 -9.96
CA SER A 75 -8.96 -8.78 -11.33
C SER A 75 -8.17 -7.46 -11.37
N ILE A 76 -7.10 -7.40 -10.60
CA ILE A 76 -6.28 -6.18 -10.48
C ILE A 76 -5.56 -5.89 -11.79
N THR A 77 -5.65 -4.65 -12.26
CA THR A 77 -4.96 -4.18 -13.47
C THR A 77 -3.85 -3.17 -13.17
N ARG A 78 -3.97 -2.45 -12.04
CA ARG A 78 -2.94 -1.49 -11.61
C ARG A 78 -2.95 -1.31 -10.11
N VAL A 79 -1.82 -0.87 -9.58
CA VAL A 79 -1.65 -0.57 -8.17
C VAL A 79 -0.96 0.78 -8.06
N GLU A 80 -1.49 1.66 -7.22
CA GLU A 80 -0.86 2.93 -6.88
C GLU A 80 -0.11 2.80 -5.57
N ILE A 81 1.18 3.10 -5.61
CA ILE A 81 2.02 3.16 -4.41
C ILE A 81 1.94 4.61 -3.89
N HIS A 82 1.21 4.82 -2.80
CA HIS A 82 0.99 6.16 -2.27
C HIS A 82 2.03 6.57 -1.24
N ARG A 83 2.45 5.67 -0.34
CA ARG A 83 3.44 5.98 0.69
C ARG A 83 4.29 4.77 1.02
N ILE A 84 5.58 5.04 1.25
CA ILE A 84 6.57 4.13 1.83
C ILE A 84 7.33 4.94 2.87
N ARG A 85 7.23 4.56 4.15
CA ARG A 85 7.83 5.30 5.26
C ARG A 85 8.63 4.36 6.15
N SER A 86 9.87 4.75 6.49
CA SER A 86 10.66 4.03 7.48
C SER A 86 9.99 4.11 8.85
N CYS A 87 9.99 3.00 9.59
CA CYS A 87 9.54 2.99 10.98
C CYS A 87 10.60 3.53 11.94
N GLY A 88 11.83 3.77 11.47
CA GLY A 88 12.94 4.12 12.35
C GLY A 88 13.13 3.02 13.38
N ASP A 89 13.16 3.41 14.66
CA ASP A 89 13.31 2.46 15.78
C ASP A 89 11.98 1.91 16.29
N TYR A 90 10.85 2.34 15.72
CA TYR A 90 9.52 1.86 16.13
C TYR A 90 9.29 0.46 15.56
N PRO A 91 8.85 -0.52 16.38
CA PRO A 91 8.61 -1.87 15.88
C PRO A 91 7.55 -1.90 14.78
N ALA A 92 7.84 -2.60 13.67
CA ALA A 92 6.95 -2.65 12.52
C ALA A 92 5.55 -3.18 12.86
N GLU A 93 5.48 -4.25 13.67
CA GLU A 93 4.18 -4.80 14.09
C GLU A 93 3.35 -3.80 14.87
N GLY A 94 3.99 -3.06 15.77
CA GLY A 94 3.34 -2.00 16.53
C GLY A 94 2.87 -0.86 15.64
N ALA A 95 3.69 -0.47 14.66
CA ALA A 95 3.34 0.57 13.69
C ALA A 95 2.12 0.15 12.86
N GLU A 96 2.09 -1.08 12.36
CA GLU A 96 0.95 -1.59 11.58
C GLU A 96 -0.32 -1.62 12.41
N SER A 97 -0.24 -2.11 13.65
CA SER A 97 -1.39 -2.18 14.55
C SER A 97 -1.94 -0.80 14.89
N ALA A 98 -1.05 0.16 15.19
CA ALA A 98 -1.45 1.53 15.49
C ALA A 98 -2.10 2.20 14.29
N LEU A 99 -1.52 2.05 13.11
CA LEU A 99 -2.03 2.59 11.86
C LEU A 99 -3.42 2.02 11.56
N ARG A 100 -3.58 0.72 11.67
CA ARG A 100 -4.85 0.03 11.40
C ARG A 100 -5.93 0.49 12.37
N ALA A 101 -5.63 0.58 13.66
CA ALA A 101 -6.58 1.03 14.66
C ALA A 101 -7.08 2.45 14.39
N GLU A 102 -6.18 3.36 14.03
CA GLU A 102 -6.55 4.74 13.71
C GLU A 102 -7.36 4.84 12.41
N LEU A 103 -7.02 4.05 11.39
CA LEU A 103 -7.80 4.02 10.15
C LEU A 103 -9.23 3.52 10.38
N ILE A 104 -9.41 2.53 11.26
CA ILE A 104 -10.74 2.04 11.63
C ILE A 104 -11.57 3.14 12.27
N LYS A 105 -10.95 3.95 13.13
CA LYS A 105 -11.62 5.10 13.77
C LYS A 105 -12.00 6.17 12.74
N ARG A 106 -11.13 6.46 11.79
CA ARG A 106 -11.34 7.51 10.79
C ARG A 106 -12.33 7.09 9.70
N TYR A 107 -12.39 5.79 9.40
CA TYR A 107 -13.23 5.23 8.34
C TYR A 107 -14.10 4.10 8.91
N PRO A 108 -15.04 4.40 9.83
CA PRO A 108 -15.79 3.36 10.53
C PRO A 108 -16.76 2.58 9.64
N LYS A 109 -17.10 3.11 8.48
CA LYS A 109 -18.00 2.44 7.52
C LYS A 109 -17.27 1.57 6.51
N ALA A 110 -15.94 1.57 6.52
CA ALA A 110 -15.16 0.73 5.62
C ALA A 110 -15.33 -0.75 6.00
N PHE A 111 -15.50 -1.60 5.00
CA PHE A 111 -15.41 -3.04 5.21
C PHE A 111 -13.93 -3.40 5.28
N ARG A 112 -13.53 -4.07 6.35
CA ARG A 112 -12.13 -4.42 6.55
C ARG A 112 -11.94 -5.93 6.55
N LYS A 113 -10.89 -6.37 5.85
CA LYS A 113 -10.44 -7.76 5.92
C LYS A 113 -8.92 -7.73 6.15
N ASN A 114 -8.50 -8.01 7.39
CA ASN A 114 -7.11 -7.87 7.85
C ASN A 114 -6.61 -6.44 7.65
N ASP A 115 -5.64 -6.25 6.76
CA ASP A 115 -5.00 -4.97 6.44
C ASP A 115 -5.54 -4.32 5.16
N ARG A 116 -6.67 -4.83 4.64
CA ARG A 116 -7.33 -4.30 3.43
C ARG A 116 -8.64 -3.62 3.80
N PHE A 117 -8.82 -2.42 3.27
CA PHE A 117 -10.00 -1.58 3.52
C PHE A 117 -10.79 -1.41 2.23
N PHE A 118 -12.01 -1.92 2.21
CA PHE A 118 -12.92 -1.88 1.08
C PHE A 118 -13.98 -0.80 1.26
N ASN A 119 -14.60 -0.37 0.17
CA ASN A 119 -15.71 0.60 0.16
C ASN A 119 -15.34 1.95 0.77
N VAL A 120 -14.10 2.35 0.62
CA VAL A 120 -13.58 3.63 1.10
C VAL A 120 -12.40 4.03 0.22
N ASN A 121 -12.21 5.33 0.05
CA ASN A 121 -11.03 5.86 -0.61
C ASN A 121 -10.22 6.62 0.45
N ILE A 122 -9.21 5.97 1.02
CA ILE A 122 -8.40 6.56 2.08
C ILE A 122 -7.52 7.66 1.49
N ASP A 123 -7.59 8.84 2.09
CA ASP A 123 -6.76 9.97 1.70
C ASP A 123 -5.32 9.73 2.19
N PRO A 124 -4.30 9.83 1.31
CA PRO A 124 -2.90 9.68 1.72
C PRO A 124 -2.48 10.66 2.83
N THR A 125 -3.09 11.84 2.90
CA THR A 125 -2.78 12.80 3.97
C THR A 125 -3.25 12.29 5.34
N VAL A 126 -4.32 11.53 5.39
CA VAL A 126 -4.78 10.89 6.63
C VAL A 126 -3.77 9.83 7.08
N PHE A 127 -3.25 9.04 6.14
CA PHE A 127 -2.16 8.10 6.42
C PHE A 127 -0.96 8.85 7.02
N ASP A 128 -0.56 9.96 6.39
CA ASP A 128 0.58 10.77 6.85
C ASP A 128 0.36 11.29 8.28
N GLU A 129 -0.81 11.82 8.58
CA GLU A 129 -1.16 12.33 9.91
C GLU A 129 -1.02 11.24 10.97
N ILE A 130 -1.57 10.07 10.69
CA ILE A 130 -1.53 8.94 11.62
C ILE A 130 -0.09 8.48 11.86
N VAL A 131 0.66 8.28 10.78
CA VAL A 131 2.05 7.81 10.87
C VAL A 131 2.93 8.83 11.60
N ASN A 132 2.78 10.11 11.29
CA ASN A 132 3.55 11.16 11.97
C ASN A 132 3.24 11.23 13.46
N ALA A 133 2.03 10.89 13.87
CA ALA A 133 1.64 10.94 15.29
C ALA A 133 2.40 9.91 16.15
N PHE A 134 2.79 8.76 15.58
CA PHE A 134 3.53 7.75 16.35
C PHE A 134 4.96 7.53 15.89
N LEU A 135 5.35 7.92 14.70
CA LEU A 135 6.75 7.83 14.28
C LEU A 135 7.54 9.13 14.53
N GLY A 136 6.82 10.21 14.73
CA GLY A 136 7.42 11.52 14.91
C GLY A 136 7.70 12.19 13.57
#